data_620cbab298fe6f5537925fe26ca9a3eb
#
_entry.id   620cbab298fe6f5537925fe26ca9a3eb
#
_cell.length_a   1.000
_cell.length_b   1.000
_cell.length_c   1.000
_cell.angle_alpha   90.00
_cell.angle_beta   90.00
_cell.angle_gamma   90.00
#
_symmetry.space_group_name_H-M   'P 1'
#
loop_
_entity.id
_entity.type
_entity.pdbx_description
1 polymer ?
#
loop_
_entity_poly.entity_id
_entity_poly.type
_entity_poly.pdbx_seq_one_letter_code
_entity_poly.pdbx_strand_id
1 'polypeptide(L)'
;MLIAAYLAYLPSVLLLIFTRSFSGIALTMLSIGFAAGIFKPLVFGTVRATTDQTNSTLGFGIFYAMVNVGGSLGPVIAGRLRAISWNYAFYAAAAAIGLMLVITLLFYREPARELERKRLGEKLAEIREALSDLRFAGFLLLIGVVFWIPFWAFFNLCALYVDRSLDTAALYELLRGVLGAGVAGFLSHDEGGARRILGETISHTGYIIMIVQIAVSRVVERFRPIPAFATGLCVAALGFVVLGAAATGRVGLVFLGIFLFAVGEMIASPRIQEYITRLAPKEKAGLYTGTNFLAVGVGAFSGVLYTPLYGRFADAGHPGWVWYVLAGHLVAGLLVLALYQRLAGTMAEQAE
;
A
#
# COMPACT_ATOMS: atom_id res chain seq x y z
N MET A 1 -10.51 -21.93 -8.34
CA MET A 1 -10.84 -20.53 -7.96
C MET A 1 -9.81 -19.52 -8.46
N LEU A 2 -8.50 -19.81 -8.42
CA LEU A 2 -7.44 -18.90 -8.88
C LEU A 2 -7.56 -18.57 -10.39
N ILE A 3 -7.83 -19.58 -11.23
CA ILE A 3 -8.08 -19.40 -12.67
C ILE A 3 -9.25 -18.42 -12.92
N ALA A 4 -10.35 -18.56 -12.16
CA ALA A 4 -11.49 -17.66 -12.29
C ALA A 4 -11.14 -16.21 -11.92
N ALA A 5 -10.26 -16.00 -10.91
CA ALA A 5 -9.76 -14.68 -10.55
C ALA A 5 -8.95 -14.05 -11.71
N TYR A 6 -8.05 -14.81 -12.35
CA TYR A 6 -7.31 -14.32 -13.51
C TYR A 6 -8.20 -14.06 -14.74
N LEU A 7 -9.21 -14.93 -14.98
CA LEU A 7 -10.16 -14.74 -16.07
C LEU A 7 -11.06 -13.50 -15.87
N ALA A 8 -11.29 -13.09 -14.63
CA ALA A 8 -11.96 -11.82 -14.33
C ALA A 8 -11.00 -10.62 -14.44
N TYR A 9 -9.72 -10.81 -14.02
CA TYR A 9 -8.74 -9.74 -13.96
C TYR A 9 -8.24 -9.31 -15.34
N LEU A 10 -7.89 -10.29 -16.19
CA LEU A 10 -7.31 -10.03 -17.52
C LEU A 10 -8.19 -9.16 -18.43
N PRO A 11 -9.49 -9.48 -18.65
CA PRO A 11 -10.36 -8.63 -19.44
C PRO A 11 -10.54 -7.23 -18.82
N SER A 12 -10.61 -7.15 -17.50
CA SER A 12 -10.76 -5.86 -16.80
C SER A 12 -9.59 -4.92 -17.06
N VAL A 13 -8.35 -5.44 -17.04
CA VAL A 13 -7.16 -4.62 -17.37
C VAL A 13 -7.14 -4.24 -18.85
N LEU A 14 -7.51 -5.15 -19.76
CA LEU A 14 -7.59 -4.85 -21.20
C LEU A 14 -8.65 -3.80 -21.52
N LEU A 15 -9.77 -3.77 -20.79
CA LEU A 15 -10.82 -2.76 -20.98
C LEU A 15 -10.32 -1.33 -20.74
N LEU A 16 -9.29 -1.11 -19.90
CA LEU A 16 -8.70 0.22 -19.69
C LEU A 16 -8.13 0.82 -20.98
N ILE A 17 -7.69 -0.02 -21.93
CA ILE A 17 -7.11 0.43 -23.22
C ILE A 17 -8.18 1.12 -24.08
N PHE A 18 -9.42 0.63 -24.00
CA PHE A 18 -10.53 1.08 -24.84
C PHE A 18 -11.42 2.12 -24.14
N THR A 19 -11.37 2.19 -22.81
CA THR A 19 -12.27 3.03 -22.02
C THR A 19 -11.77 4.47 -21.96
N ARG A 20 -12.63 5.43 -22.34
CA ARG A 20 -12.32 6.88 -22.36
C ARG A 20 -13.26 7.72 -21.50
N SER A 21 -14.42 7.19 -21.11
CA SER A 21 -15.38 7.90 -20.28
C SER A 21 -15.08 7.71 -18.79
N PHE A 22 -15.38 8.72 -17.98
CA PHE A 22 -15.20 8.64 -16.51
C PHE A 22 -15.94 7.43 -15.91
N SER A 23 -17.22 7.26 -16.28
CA SER A 23 -18.03 6.14 -15.77
C SER A 23 -17.48 4.77 -16.22
N GLY A 24 -17.01 4.68 -17.46
CA GLY A 24 -16.38 3.47 -17.97
C GLY A 24 -15.10 3.12 -17.23
N ILE A 25 -14.21 4.11 -17.00
CA ILE A 25 -12.99 3.91 -16.21
C ILE A 25 -13.35 3.48 -14.79
N ALA A 26 -14.31 4.15 -14.15
CA ALA A 26 -14.75 3.79 -12.80
C ALA A 26 -15.27 2.35 -12.72
N LEU A 27 -16.10 1.93 -13.67
CA LEU A 27 -16.62 0.56 -13.71
C LEU A 27 -15.51 -0.48 -13.96
N THR A 28 -14.57 -0.16 -14.84
CA THR A 28 -13.40 -1.01 -15.11
C THR A 28 -12.51 -1.13 -13.86
N MET A 29 -12.27 -0.04 -13.14
CA MET A 29 -11.54 -0.04 -11.87
C MET A 29 -12.23 -0.87 -10.80
N LEU A 30 -13.57 -0.80 -10.69
CA LEU A 30 -14.35 -1.65 -9.79
C LEU A 30 -14.21 -3.14 -10.16
N SER A 31 -14.23 -3.48 -11.44
CA SER A 31 -14.02 -4.85 -11.92
C SER A 31 -12.61 -5.37 -11.57
N ILE A 32 -11.57 -4.55 -11.75
CA ILE A 32 -10.20 -4.86 -11.32
C ILE A 32 -10.15 -5.07 -9.81
N GLY A 33 -10.76 -4.16 -9.03
CA GLY A 33 -10.82 -4.26 -7.57
C GLY A 33 -11.51 -5.53 -7.09
N PHE A 34 -12.59 -5.94 -7.74
CA PHE A 34 -13.28 -7.20 -7.45
C PHE A 34 -12.38 -8.42 -7.71
N ALA A 35 -11.74 -8.47 -8.87
CA ALA A 35 -10.81 -9.56 -9.21
C ALA A 35 -9.62 -9.63 -8.25
N ALA A 36 -9.01 -8.49 -7.90
CA ALA A 36 -7.93 -8.39 -6.92
C ALA A 36 -8.36 -8.80 -5.51
N GLY A 37 -9.60 -8.45 -5.12
CA GLY A 37 -10.20 -8.83 -3.84
C GLY A 37 -10.37 -10.35 -3.68
N ILE A 38 -10.63 -11.07 -4.77
CA ILE A 38 -10.68 -12.53 -4.79
C ILE A 38 -9.27 -13.14 -4.79
N PHE A 39 -8.35 -12.55 -5.55
CA PHE A 39 -7.01 -13.09 -5.77
C PHE A 39 -6.17 -13.16 -4.47
N LYS A 40 -6.09 -12.06 -3.71
CA LYS A 40 -5.25 -11.99 -2.50
C LYS A 40 -5.53 -13.08 -1.47
N PRO A 41 -6.78 -13.30 -1.01
CA PRO A 41 -7.10 -14.36 -0.04
C PRO A 41 -6.79 -15.76 -0.57
N LEU A 42 -6.93 -15.99 -1.89
CA LEU A 42 -6.63 -17.28 -2.50
C LEU A 42 -5.15 -17.61 -2.43
N VAL A 43 -4.28 -16.65 -2.76
CA VAL A 43 -2.82 -16.85 -2.68
C VAL A 43 -2.39 -17.08 -1.24
N PHE A 44 -2.86 -16.26 -0.29
CA PHE A 44 -2.59 -16.45 1.13
C PHE A 44 -3.04 -17.84 1.63
N GLY A 45 -4.25 -18.24 1.26
CA GLY A 45 -4.78 -19.56 1.60
C GLY A 45 -4.01 -20.71 0.94
N THR A 46 -3.43 -20.50 -0.24
CA THR A 46 -2.58 -21.49 -0.91
C THR A 46 -1.25 -21.65 -0.17
N VAL A 47 -0.56 -20.55 0.17
CA VAL A 47 0.67 -20.59 0.96
C VAL A 47 0.45 -21.34 2.28
N ARG A 48 -0.64 -21.02 2.99
CA ARG A 48 -1.00 -21.71 4.23
C ARG A 48 -1.27 -23.20 4.05
N ALA A 49 -1.93 -23.59 2.96
CA ALA A 49 -2.28 -24.98 2.69
C ALA A 49 -1.09 -25.83 2.18
N THR A 50 -0.05 -25.19 1.65
CA THR A 50 1.16 -25.85 1.13
C THR A 50 2.34 -25.79 2.10
N THR A 51 2.17 -25.17 3.27
CA THR A 51 3.20 -25.08 4.30
C THR A 51 2.72 -25.74 5.60
N ASP A 52 3.66 -26.32 6.36
CA ASP A 52 3.47 -26.90 7.67
C ASP A 52 4.13 -26.04 8.76
N GLN A 53 4.08 -26.49 10.03
CA GLN A 53 4.67 -25.78 11.17
C GLN A 53 6.18 -25.55 11.03
N THR A 54 6.89 -26.38 10.25
CA THR A 54 8.35 -26.31 10.12
C THR A 54 8.80 -25.33 9.05
N ASN A 55 7.99 -25.11 7.99
CA ASN A 55 8.35 -24.30 6.82
C ASN A 55 7.38 -23.12 6.56
N SER A 56 6.36 -22.94 7.38
CA SER A 56 5.38 -21.86 7.24
C SER A 56 6.03 -20.47 7.22
N THR A 57 6.98 -20.20 8.14
CA THR A 57 7.72 -18.94 8.17
C THR A 57 8.46 -18.68 6.87
N LEU A 58 9.08 -19.70 6.29
CA LEU A 58 9.79 -19.59 5.00
C LEU A 58 8.80 -19.32 3.85
N GLY A 59 7.68 -20.07 3.80
CA GLY A 59 6.65 -19.90 2.77
C GLY A 59 6.05 -18.49 2.76
N PHE A 60 5.66 -17.98 3.91
CA PHE A 60 5.17 -16.60 4.03
C PHE A 60 6.27 -15.55 3.77
N GLY A 61 7.52 -15.85 4.16
CA GLY A 61 8.66 -15.00 3.88
C GLY A 61 8.91 -14.84 2.38
N ILE A 62 8.88 -15.95 1.61
CA ILE A 62 9.00 -15.93 0.15
C ILE A 62 7.83 -15.14 -0.47
N PHE A 63 6.60 -15.42 -0.03
CA PHE A 63 5.43 -14.70 -0.51
C PHE A 63 5.58 -13.18 -0.30
N TYR A 64 5.95 -12.77 0.89
CA TYR A 64 6.13 -11.35 1.22
C TYR A 64 7.27 -10.71 0.41
N ALA A 65 8.39 -11.42 0.24
CA ALA A 65 9.50 -10.97 -0.60
C ALA A 65 9.05 -10.75 -2.06
N MET A 66 8.27 -11.68 -2.62
CA MET A 66 7.74 -11.55 -3.99
C MET A 66 6.76 -10.39 -4.14
N VAL A 67 5.91 -10.13 -3.13
CA VAL A 67 5.04 -8.94 -3.10
C VAL A 67 5.87 -7.65 -3.16
N ASN A 68 6.96 -7.57 -2.38
CA ASN A 68 7.84 -6.39 -2.38
C ASN A 68 8.65 -6.24 -3.68
N VAL A 69 9.12 -7.36 -4.28
CA VAL A 69 9.75 -7.35 -5.61
C VAL A 69 8.78 -6.79 -6.65
N GLY A 70 7.54 -7.29 -6.67
CA GLY A 70 6.50 -6.80 -7.60
C GLY A 70 6.15 -5.34 -7.35
N GLY A 71 6.01 -4.94 -6.09
CA GLY A 71 5.75 -3.55 -5.68
C GLY A 71 6.88 -2.59 -6.01
N SER A 72 8.12 -3.08 -6.11
CA SER A 72 9.29 -2.27 -6.48
C SER A 72 9.49 -2.18 -7.99
N LEU A 73 9.44 -3.31 -8.70
CA LEU A 73 9.70 -3.35 -10.14
C LEU A 73 8.49 -2.94 -10.97
N GLY A 74 7.27 -3.22 -10.50
CA GLY A 74 6.03 -2.90 -11.20
C GLY A 74 5.91 -1.42 -11.58
N PRO A 75 6.02 -0.49 -10.63
CA PRO A 75 5.95 0.95 -10.92
C PRO A 75 7.03 1.43 -11.89
N VAL A 76 8.27 0.89 -11.80
CA VAL A 76 9.36 1.23 -12.74
C VAL A 76 9.00 0.82 -14.16
N ILE A 77 8.56 -0.43 -14.34
CA ILE A 77 8.17 -0.96 -15.65
C ILE A 77 6.98 -0.17 -16.20
N ALA A 78 5.95 0.01 -15.36
CA ALA A 78 4.75 0.75 -15.75
C ALA A 78 5.05 2.21 -16.09
N GLY A 79 5.87 2.90 -15.30
CA GLY A 79 6.27 4.29 -15.53
C GLY A 79 7.02 4.47 -16.85
N ARG A 80 7.99 3.59 -17.15
CA ARG A 80 8.74 3.63 -18.41
C ARG A 80 7.86 3.35 -19.64
N LEU A 81 6.95 2.40 -19.53
CA LEU A 81 6.02 2.08 -20.60
C LEU A 81 4.98 3.20 -20.79
N ARG A 82 4.49 3.80 -19.69
CA ARG A 82 3.62 4.98 -19.71
C ARG A 82 4.28 6.18 -20.41
N ALA A 83 5.58 6.36 -20.21
CA ALA A 83 6.32 7.46 -20.89
C ALA A 83 6.28 7.34 -22.41
N ILE A 84 6.10 6.12 -22.95
CA ILE A 84 5.89 5.88 -24.39
C ILE A 84 4.39 6.03 -24.71
N SER A 85 3.53 5.30 -24.01
CA SER A 85 2.07 5.38 -24.09
C SER A 85 1.42 4.64 -22.93
N TRP A 86 0.30 5.16 -22.41
CA TRP A 86 -0.52 4.48 -21.39
C TRP A 86 -0.92 3.06 -21.80
N ASN A 87 -1.19 2.83 -23.08
CA ASN A 87 -1.59 1.52 -23.59
C ASN A 87 -0.49 0.47 -23.36
N TYR A 88 0.79 0.83 -23.47
CA TYR A 88 1.89 -0.12 -23.24
C TYR A 88 1.95 -0.59 -21.78
N ALA A 89 1.66 0.29 -20.82
CA ALA A 89 1.58 -0.10 -19.41
C ALA A 89 0.44 -1.12 -19.19
N PHE A 90 -0.72 -0.90 -19.80
CA PHE A 90 -1.85 -1.84 -19.71
C PHE A 90 -1.59 -3.17 -20.43
N TYR A 91 -0.93 -3.14 -21.61
CA TYR A 91 -0.52 -4.37 -22.31
C TYR A 91 0.47 -5.18 -21.47
N ALA A 92 1.44 -4.55 -20.83
CA ALA A 92 2.39 -5.24 -19.97
C ALA A 92 1.71 -5.86 -18.75
N ALA A 93 0.78 -5.13 -18.12
CA ALA A 93 -0.01 -5.67 -17.01
C ALA A 93 -0.87 -6.86 -17.46
N ALA A 94 -1.54 -6.76 -18.61
CA ALA A 94 -2.34 -7.85 -19.17
C ALA A 94 -1.46 -9.06 -19.54
N ALA A 95 -0.29 -8.84 -20.12
CA ALA A 95 0.67 -9.90 -20.44
C ALA A 95 1.17 -10.63 -19.17
N ALA A 96 1.46 -9.89 -18.09
CA ALA A 96 1.85 -10.47 -16.82
C ALA A 96 0.72 -11.33 -16.22
N ILE A 97 -0.52 -10.84 -16.24
CA ILE A 97 -1.70 -11.61 -15.77
C ILE A 97 -1.93 -12.83 -16.66
N GLY A 98 -1.80 -12.69 -17.98
CA GLY A 98 -1.90 -13.81 -18.92
C GLY A 98 -0.85 -14.88 -18.68
N LEU A 99 0.41 -14.47 -18.44
CA LEU A 99 1.50 -15.38 -18.08
C LEU A 99 1.19 -16.12 -16.78
N MET A 100 0.70 -15.41 -15.76
CA MET A 100 0.30 -16.04 -14.48
C MET A 100 -0.86 -17.01 -14.67
N LEU A 101 -1.82 -16.71 -15.54
CA LEU A 101 -2.91 -17.63 -15.90
C LEU A 101 -2.35 -18.90 -16.55
N VAL A 102 -1.45 -18.78 -17.52
CA VAL A 102 -0.80 -19.93 -18.20
C VAL A 102 -0.01 -20.77 -17.22
N ILE A 103 0.82 -20.15 -16.37
CA ILE A 103 1.58 -20.85 -15.32
C ILE A 103 0.62 -21.60 -14.38
N THR A 104 -0.49 -20.96 -13.99
CA THR A 104 -1.48 -21.57 -13.11
C THR A 104 -2.18 -22.75 -13.79
N LEU A 105 -2.51 -22.66 -15.07
CA LEU A 105 -3.12 -23.76 -15.83
C LEU A 105 -2.19 -24.96 -15.99
N LEU A 106 -0.89 -24.70 -16.18
CA LEU A 106 0.10 -25.77 -16.46
C LEU A 106 0.66 -26.43 -15.19
N PHE A 107 0.88 -25.65 -14.14
CA PHE A 107 1.67 -26.11 -12.98
C PHE A 107 0.90 -26.09 -11.66
N TYR A 108 -0.17 -25.31 -11.52
CA TYR A 108 -0.87 -25.18 -10.26
C TYR A 108 -1.83 -26.36 -10.03
N ARG A 109 -1.63 -27.02 -8.89
CA ARG A 109 -2.59 -28.01 -8.36
C ARG A 109 -3.23 -27.42 -7.12
N GLU A 110 -4.55 -27.37 -7.10
CA GLU A 110 -5.28 -26.88 -5.93
C GLU A 110 -5.04 -27.81 -4.74
N PRO A 111 -4.49 -27.29 -3.61
CA PRO A 111 -4.23 -28.13 -2.44
C PRO A 111 -5.57 -28.65 -1.90
N ALA A 112 -5.54 -29.90 -1.37
CA ALA A 112 -6.70 -30.45 -0.68
C ALA A 112 -7.04 -29.55 0.52
N ARG A 113 -8.24 -29.00 0.52
CA ARG A 113 -8.76 -28.19 1.63
C ARG A 113 -9.83 -29.00 2.36
N GLU A 114 -9.73 -29.09 3.67
CA GLU A 114 -10.92 -29.27 4.50
C GLU A 114 -11.77 -28.02 4.33
N LEU A 115 -12.75 -28.11 3.44
CA LEU A 115 -13.71 -27.04 3.22
C LEU A 115 -14.65 -27.00 4.43
N GLU A 116 -14.35 -26.19 5.42
CA GLU A 116 -15.42 -25.65 6.27
C GLU A 116 -16.39 -24.91 5.31
N ARG A 117 -17.44 -25.59 4.89
CA ARG A 117 -18.47 -25.02 4.02
C ARG A 117 -19.41 -24.11 4.81
N LYS A 118 -18.84 -23.09 5.47
CA LYS A 118 -19.68 -22.03 6.01
C LYS A 118 -20.36 -21.29 4.84
N ARG A 119 -21.67 -21.19 4.89
CA ARG A 119 -22.44 -20.42 3.91
C ARG A 119 -22.03 -18.96 3.96
N LEU A 120 -22.14 -18.25 2.85
CA LEU A 120 -21.82 -16.82 2.78
C LEU A 120 -22.57 -16.01 3.87
N GLY A 121 -23.84 -16.38 4.12
CA GLY A 121 -24.66 -15.77 5.19
C GLY A 121 -24.07 -15.96 6.59
N GLU A 122 -23.50 -17.12 6.89
CA GLU A 122 -22.85 -17.40 8.18
C GLU A 122 -21.60 -16.55 8.36
N LYS A 123 -20.77 -16.42 7.30
CA LYS A 123 -19.58 -15.55 7.30
C LYS A 123 -19.95 -14.07 7.49
N LEU A 124 -21.03 -13.62 6.83
CA LEU A 124 -21.52 -12.24 7.00
C LEU A 124 -22.08 -12.02 8.43
N ALA A 125 -22.73 -13.03 9.01
CA ALA A 125 -23.20 -12.98 10.40
C ALA A 125 -22.03 -12.87 11.38
N GLU A 126 -20.96 -13.64 11.18
CA GLU A 126 -19.74 -13.56 12.00
C GLU A 126 -19.07 -12.17 11.91
N ILE A 127 -18.99 -11.60 10.71
CA ILE A 127 -18.46 -10.23 10.51
C ILE A 127 -19.34 -9.21 11.24
N ARG A 128 -20.66 -9.34 11.10
CA ARG A 128 -21.62 -8.48 11.80
C ARG A 128 -21.50 -8.62 13.31
N GLU A 129 -21.31 -9.82 13.83
CA GLU A 129 -21.09 -10.08 15.25
C GLU A 129 -19.82 -9.39 15.75
N ALA A 130 -18.68 -9.53 15.02
CA ALA A 130 -17.43 -8.86 15.36
C ALA A 130 -17.56 -7.33 15.36
N LEU A 131 -18.30 -6.77 14.38
CA LEU A 131 -18.54 -5.32 14.26
C LEU A 131 -19.65 -4.80 15.19
N SER A 132 -20.40 -5.68 15.86
CA SER A 132 -21.38 -5.29 16.88
C SER A 132 -20.73 -4.75 18.14
N ASP A 133 -19.47 -5.09 18.40
CA ASP A 133 -18.65 -4.40 19.39
C ASP A 133 -18.28 -3.00 18.86
N LEU A 134 -19.03 -1.99 19.35
CA LEU A 134 -18.82 -0.59 18.93
C LEU A 134 -17.42 -0.06 19.26
N ARG A 135 -16.75 -0.63 20.29
CA ARG A 135 -15.38 -0.24 20.61
C ARG A 135 -14.43 -0.76 19.54
N PHE A 136 -14.57 -2.02 19.14
CA PHE A 136 -13.74 -2.58 18.08
C PHE A 136 -14.04 -1.92 16.72
N ALA A 137 -15.30 -1.77 16.34
CA ALA A 137 -15.70 -1.11 15.11
C ALA A 137 -15.21 0.36 15.05
N GLY A 138 -15.37 1.09 16.16
CA GLY A 138 -14.86 2.46 16.28
C GLY A 138 -13.34 2.54 16.18
N PHE A 139 -12.63 1.58 16.76
CA PHE A 139 -11.18 1.48 16.62
C PHE A 139 -10.73 1.21 15.17
N LEU A 140 -11.39 0.30 14.46
CA LEU A 140 -11.09 0.04 13.04
C LEU A 140 -11.32 1.28 12.17
N LEU A 141 -12.44 1.99 12.41
CA LEU A 141 -12.72 3.24 11.69
C LEU A 141 -11.66 4.30 12.01
N LEU A 142 -11.28 4.43 13.27
CA LEU A 142 -10.23 5.34 13.71
C LEU A 142 -8.90 5.05 13.00
N ILE A 143 -8.45 3.80 12.97
CA ILE A 143 -7.23 3.40 12.26
C ILE A 143 -7.36 3.63 10.75
N GLY A 144 -8.54 3.40 10.18
CA GLY A 144 -8.83 3.72 8.79
C GLY A 144 -8.60 5.20 8.48
N VAL A 145 -9.12 6.08 9.31
CA VAL A 145 -8.96 7.52 9.16
C VAL A 145 -7.54 7.97 9.49
N VAL A 146 -7.01 7.60 10.66
CA VAL A 146 -5.74 8.13 11.17
C VAL A 146 -4.53 7.63 10.38
N PHE A 147 -4.54 6.37 9.96
CA PHE A 147 -3.39 5.72 9.31
C PHE A 147 -3.62 5.47 7.82
N TRP A 148 -4.70 4.78 7.45
CA TRP A 148 -4.86 4.32 6.08
C TRP A 148 -5.17 5.46 5.09
N ILE A 149 -5.88 6.53 5.50
CA ILE A 149 -6.09 7.69 4.61
C ILE A 149 -4.76 8.38 4.27
N PRO A 150 -3.92 8.84 5.22
CA PRO A 150 -2.63 9.43 4.90
C PRO A 150 -1.67 8.48 4.18
N PHE A 151 -1.72 7.18 4.52
CA PHE A 151 -0.92 6.16 3.87
C PHE A 151 -1.22 6.06 2.37
N TRP A 152 -2.49 5.87 2.00
CA TRP A 152 -2.89 5.83 0.59
C TRP A 152 -2.74 7.18 -0.11
N ALA A 153 -2.87 8.30 0.61
CA ALA A 153 -2.60 9.62 0.05
C ALA A 153 -1.14 9.75 -0.43
N PHE A 154 -0.18 9.18 0.29
CA PHE A 154 1.21 9.14 -0.16
C PHE A 154 1.34 8.46 -1.53
N PHE A 155 0.80 7.24 -1.69
CA PHE A 155 0.90 6.51 -2.95
C PHE A 155 0.13 7.18 -4.09
N ASN A 156 -0.99 7.84 -3.81
CA ASN A 156 -1.77 8.55 -4.82
C ASN A 156 -1.10 9.85 -5.29
N LEU A 157 -0.33 10.52 -4.43
CA LEU A 157 0.16 11.86 -4.70
C LEU A 157 1.66 11.92 -4.98
N CYS A 158 2.48 11.01 -4.44
CA CYS A 158 3.93 11.17 -4.48
C CYS A 158 4.48 11.19 -5.90
N ALA A 159 4.04 10.26 -6.76
CA ALA A 159 4.45 10.25 -8.17
C ALA A 159 4.01 11.52 -8.90
N LEU A 160 2.76 11.92 -8.70
CA LEU A 160 2.18 13.13 -9.29
C LEU A 160 2.93 14.38 -8.84
N TYR A 161 3.27 14.47 -7.56
CA TYR A 161 4.03 15.57 -6.97
C TYR A 161 5.45 15.65 -7.54
N VAL A 162 6.14 14.52 -7.68
CA VAL A 162 7.47 14.46 -8.29
C VAL A 162 7.41 14.96 -9.75
N ASP A 163 6.50 14.40 -10.54
CA ASP A 163 6.40 14.70 -11.97
C ASP A 163 5.98 16.15 -12.26
N ARG A 164 5.10 16.73 -11.43
CA ARG A 164 4.48 18.02 -11.73
C ARG A 164 5.05 19.19 -10.92
N SER A 165 5.70 18.93 -9.79
CA SER A 165 6.07 19.99 -8.85
C SER A 165 7.55 20.04 -8.53
N LEU A 166 8.35 19.06 -8.95
CA LEU A 166 9.78 19.02 -8.70
C LEU A 166 10.57 19.11 -10.02
N ASP A 167 11.80 19.60 -9.94
CA ASP A 167 12.74 19.55 -11.05
C ASP A 167 13.31 18.12 -11.20
N THR A 168 12.69 17.36 -12.09
CA THR A 168 13.03 15.96 -12.35
C THR A 168 14.37 15.78 -13.08
N ALA A 169 14.88 16.83 -13.76
CA ALA A 169 16.21 16.83 -14.34
C ALA A 169 17.28 16.99 -13.25
N ALA A 170 17.08 17.91 -12.31
CA ALA A 170 17.95 18.04 -11.15
C ALA A 170 17.96 16.76 -10.28
N LEU A 171 16.83 16.08 -10.14
CA LEU A 171 16.76 14.77 -9.48
C LEU A 171 17.59 13.70 -10.18
N TYR A 172 17.56 13.69 -11.53
CA TYR A 172 18.38 12.77 -12.31
C TYR A 172 19.87 12.99 -12.06
N GLU A 173 20.34 14.24 -12.14
CA GLU A 173 21.75 14.56 -11.92
C GLU A 173 22.21 14.21 -10.50
N LEU A 174 21.35 14.46 -9.50
CA LEU A 174 21.64 14.06 -8.11
C LEU A 174 21.77 12.54 -7.97
N LEU A 175 20.82 11.77 -8.53
CA LEU A 175 20.88 10.30 -8.51
C LEU A 175 22.09 9.76 -9.29
N ARG A 176 22.42 10.37 -10.43
CA ARG A 176 23.59 10.02 -11.22
C ARG A 176 24.87 10.19 -10.44
N GLY A 177 24.98 11.28 -9.68
CA GLY A 177 26.12 11.55 -8.81
C GLY A 177 26.28 10.57 -7.64
N VAL A 178 25.17 10.08 -7.07
CA VAL A 178 25.18 9.20 -5.91
C VAL A 178 25.21 7.72 -6.27
N LEU A 179 24.38 7.29 -7.23
CA LEU A 179 24.16 5.88 -7.58
C LEU A 179 24.75 5.47 -8.94
N GLY A 180 25.36 6.44 -9.66
CA GLY A 180 25.92 6.23 -10.96
C GLY A 180 24.91 6.27 -12.12
N ALA A 181 25.43 6.43 -13.36
CA ALA A 181 24.64 6.62 -14.57
C ALA A 181 23.72 5.43 -14.90
N GLY A 182 24.11 4.20 -14.56
CA GLY A 182 23.33 3.01 -14.83
C GLY A 182 22.00 3.00 -14.05
N VAL A 183 22.07 3.24 -12.73
CA VAL A 183 20.86 3.26 -11.87
C VAL A 183 20.00 4.48 -12.18
N ALA A 184 20.60 5.67 -12.30
CA ALA A 184 19.86 6.87 -12.67
C ALA A 184 19.19 6.74 -14.03
N GLY A 185 19.88 6.15 -15.02
CA GLY A 185 19.33 5.87 -16.35
C GLY A 185 18.17 4.86 -16.33
N PHE A 186 18.21 3.87 -15.43
CA PHE A 186 17.13 2.91 -15.24
C PHE A 186 15.85 3.57 -14.67
N LEU A 187 15.99 4.55 -13.79
CA LEU A 187 14.88 5.26 -13.14
C LEU A 187 14.38 6.48 -13.92
N SER A 188 14.98 6.78 -15.07
CA SER A 188 14.71 7.97 -15.88
C SER A 188 14.22 7.63 -17.28
N HIS A 189 13.71 8.63 -17.97
CA HIS A 189 13.42 8.63 -19.40
C HIS A 189 14.06 9.85 -20.06
N ASP A 190 14.12 9.83 -21.41
CA ASP A 190 14.55 10.97 -22.20
C ASP A 190 13.32 11.79 -22.59
N GLU A 191 13.34 13.08 -22.31
CA GLU A 191 12.29 14.02 -22.69
C GLU A 191 12.93 15.26 -23.30
N GLY A 192 12.79 15.40 -24.62
CA GLY A 192 13.34 16.58 -25.36
C GLY A 192 14.87 16.70 -25.28
N GLY A 193 15.60 15.59 -25.19
CA GLY A 193 17.06 15.57 -25.11
C GLY A 193 17.61 15.72 -23.67
N ALA A 194 16.75 15.84 -22.67
CA ALA A 194 17.14 15.86 -21.26
C ALA A 194 16.67 14.59 -20.56
N ARG A 195 17.53 14.04 -19.68
CA ARG A 195 17.15 12.93 -18.81
C ARG A 195 16.36 13.44 -17.62
N ARG A 196 15.20 12.84 -17.36
CA ARG A 196 14.29 13.19 -16.26
C ARG A 196 13.87 11.96 -15.48
N ILE A 197 13.80 12.08 -14.15
CA ILE A 197 13.25 11.02 -13.30
C ILE A 197 11.74 10.93 -13.53
N LEU A 198 11.23 9.69 -13.58
CA LEU A 198 9.80 9.42 -13.55
C LEU A 198 9.35 9.28 -12.10
N GLY A 199 8.31 10.01 -11.72
CA GLY A 199 7.77 9.97 -10.35
C GLY A 199 7.43 8.57 -9.88
N GLU A 200 6.82 7.75 -10.73
CA GLU A 200 6.47 6.37 -10.40
C GLU A 200 7.69 5.49 -10.06
N THR A 201 8.86 5.82 -10.58
CA THR A 201 10.06 4.99 -10.35
C THR A 201 10.67 5.18 -8.97
N ILE A 202 10.42 6.32 -8.32
CA ILE A 202 11.01 6.66 -7.02
C ILE A 202 9.97 6.82 -5.89
N SER A 203 8.69 7.02 -6.21
CA SER A 203 7.64 7.38 -5.25
C SER A 203 7.02 6.20 -4.51
N HIS A 204 7.69 5.06 -4.43
CA HIS A 204 7.21 3.91 -3.68
C HIS A 204 8.24 3.43 -2.66
N THR A 205 7.73 2.81 -1.61
CA THR A 205 8.54 2.41 -0.45
C THR A 205 9.22 1.06 -0.60
N GLY A 206 8.89 0.31 -1.65
CA GLY A 206 9.29 -1.10 -1.82
C GLY A 206 10.79 -1.34 -1.76
N TYR A 207 11.63 -0.52 -2.41
CA TYR A 207 13.09 -0.67 -2.35
C TYR A 207 13.64 -0.55 -0.92
N ILE A 208 13.13 0.44 -0.19
CA ILE A 208 13.56 0.73 1.18
C ILE A 208 13.12 -0.43 2.09
N ILE A 209 11.89 -0.89 1.95
CA ILE A 209 11.34 -2.02 2.69
C ILE A 209 12.20 -3.27 2.48
N MET A 210 12.54 -3.61 1.23
CA MET A 210 13.37 -4.79 0.94
C MET A 210 14.73 -4.77 1.64
N ILE A 211 15.32 -3.59 1.79
CA ILE A 211 16.68 -3.44 2.37
C ILE A 211 16.62 -3.32 3.90
N VAL A 212 15.65 -2.57 4.43
CA VAL A 212 15.69 -2.08 5.82
C VAL A 212 14.70 -2.81 6.73
N GLN A 213 13.66 -3.51 6.19
CA GLN A 213 12.57 -4.12 6.96
C GLN A 213 13.05 -5.01 8.12
N ILE A 214 14.04 -5.88 7.87
CA ILE A 214 14.52 -6.84 8.89
C ILE A 214 15.14 -6.09 10.07
N ALA A 215 15.92 -5.04 9.80
CA ALA A 215 16.54 -4.24 10.85
C ALA A 215 15.49 -3.49 11.67
N VAL A 216 14.52 -2.86 11.00
CA VAL A 216 13.42 -2.14 11.66
C VAL A 216 12.59 -3.11 12.51
N SER A 217 12.21 -4.25 11.98
CA SER A 217 11.40 -5.24 12.69
C SER A 217 12.08 -5.69 14.00
N ARG A 218 13.38 -6.04 13.95
CA ARG A 218 14.14 -6.46 15.15
C ARG A 218 14.18 -5.39 16.26
N VAL A 219 14.22 -4.12 15.87
CA VAL A 219 14.20 -3.02 16.84
C VAL A 219 12.80 -2.85 17.42
N VAL A 220 11.79 -2.90 16.56
CA VAL A 220 10.39 -2.58 16.91
C VAL A 220 9.70 -3.69 17.71
N GLU A 221 10.12 -4.96 17.55
CA GLU A 221 9.60 -6.10 18.32
C GLU A 221 9.73 -5.91 19.85
N ARG A 222 10.70 -5.13 20.30
CA ARG A 222 10.93 -4.86 21.75
C ARG A 222 9.90 -3.92 22.37
N PHE A 223 9.10 -3.25 21.57
CA PHE A 223 8.13 -2.26 22.04
C PHE A 223 6.70 -2.80 21.99
N ARG A 224 5.83 -2.27 22.83
CA ARG A 224 4.39 -2.60 22.77
C ARG A 224 3.78 -2.11 21.45
N PRO A 225 2.75 -2.80 20.92
CA PRO A 225 2.21 -2.49 19.59
C PRO A 225 1.74 -1.04 19.43
N ILE A 226 0.93 -0.52 20.35
CA ILE A 226 0.36 0.84 20.23
C ILE A 226 1.39 1.96 20.34
N PRO A 227 2.32 1.97 21.32
CA PRO A 227 3.42 2.95 21.33
C PRO A 227 4.31 2.87 20.09
N ALA A 228 4.62 1.66 19.60
CA ALA A 228 5.37 1.48 18.37
C ALA A 228 4.60 2.04 17.17
N PHE A 229 3.30 1.75 17.05
CA PHE A 229 2.44 2.33 16.03
C PHE A 229 2.47 3.86 16.05
N ALA A 230 2.30 4.47 17.24
CA ALA A 230 2.36 5.93 17.39
C ALA A 230 3.73 6.50 16.96
N THR A 231 4.82 5.84 17.33
CA THR A 231 6.17 6.22 16.86
C THR A 231 6.28 6.17 15.34
N GLY A 232 5.76 5.13 14.71
CA GLY A 232 5.71 5.02 13.25
C GLY A 232 4.96 6.17 12.58
N LEU A 233 3.81 6.59 13.16
CA LEU A 233 3.06 7.74 12.67
C LEU A 233 3.84 9.05 12.82
N CYS A 234 4.59 9.25 13.92
CA CYS A 234 5.44 10.42 14.10
C CYS A 234 6.56 10.47 13.04
N VAL A 235 7.20 9.32 12.75
CA VAL A 235 8.25 9.24 11.74
C VAL A 235 7.66 9.49 10.34
N ALA A 236 6.49 8.94 10.03
CA ALA A 236 5.79 9.20 8.76
C ALA A 236 5.39 10.69 8.63
N ALA A 237 4.90 11.31 9.71
CA ALA A 237 4.58 12.74 9.72
C ALA A 237 5.82 13.61 9.45
N LEU A 238 6.98 13.27 10.04
CA LEU A 238 8.24 13.92 9.72
C LEU A 238 8.61 13.74 8.24
N GLY A 239 8.38 12.53 7.68
CA GLY A 239 8.56 12.26 6.26
C GLY A 239 7.71 13.20 5.39
N PHE A 240 6.46 13.42 5.75
CA PHE A 240 5.59 14.37 5.05
C PHE A 240 6.07 15.83 5.18
N VAL A 241 6.54 16.25 6.34
CA VAL A 241 7.14 17.59 6.49
C VAL A 241 8.33 17.77 5.55
N VAL A 242 9.20 16.77 5.46
CA VAL A 242 10.38 16.80 4.59
C VAL A 242 9.98 16.81 3.11
N LEU A 243 8.94 16.04 2.71
CA LEU A 243 8.39 16.07 1.35
C LEU A 243 7.84 17.46 0.99
N GLY A 244 7.14 18.11 1.91
CA GLY A 244 6.65 19.47 1.71
C GLY A 244 7.77 20.48 1.42
N ALA A 245 8.90 20.31 2.09
CA ALA A 245 10.07 21.17 1.90
C ALA A 245 10.82 20.92 0.57
N ALA A 246 10.61 19.80 -0.11
CA ALA A 246 11.29 19.49 -1.38
C ALA A 246 10.93 20.48 -2.50
N ALA A 247 9.69 20.99 -2.54
CA ALA A 247 9.24 21.97 -3.54
C ALA A 247 9.89 23.35 -3.40
N THR A 248 10.62 23.61 -2.33
CA THR A 248 11.29 24.91 -2.08
C THR A 248 12.69 25.00 -2.69
N GLY A 249 12.92 24.30 -3.81
CA GLY A 249 14.23 24.25 -4.49
C GLY A 249 15.22 23.25 -3.91
N ARG A 250 14.80 22.43 -2.94
CA ARG A 250 15.61 21.38 -2.32
C ARG A 250 15.14 19.98 -2.74
N VAL A 251 15.09 19.76 -4.06
CA VAL A 251 14.48 18.55 -4.66
C VAL A 251 14.98 17.24 -4.07
N GLY A 252 16.25 17.16 -3.64
CA GLY A 252 16.83 15.98 -3.01
C GLY A 252 16.16 15.55 -1.70
N LEU A 253 15.43 16.46 -1.02
CA LEU A 253 14.66 16.12 0.18
C LEU A 253 13.54 15.12 -0.10
N VAL A 254 13.12 14.96 -1.36
CA VAL A 254 12.12 13.94 -1.73
C VAL A 254 12.57 12.54 -1.31
N PHE A 255 13.85 12.20 -1.49
CA PHE A 255 14.37 10.88 -1.11
C PHE A 255 14.37 10.66 0.40
N LEU A 256 14.74 11.70 1.16
CA LEU A 256 14.70 11.65 2.62
C LEU A 256 13.25 11.54 3.11
N GLY A 257 12.32 12.28 2.52
CA GLY A 257 10.91 12.24 2.87
C GLY A 257 10.29 10.86 2.59
N ILE A 258 10.56 10.26 1.42
CA ILE A 258 10.14 8.90 1.09
C ILE A 258 10.76 7.88 2.06
N PHE A 259 12.03 8.01 2.38
CA PHE A 259 12.72 7.14 3.33
C PHE A 259 12.09 7.19 4.72
N LEU A 260 11.84 8.38 5.26
CA LEU A 260 11.20 8.54 6.57
C LEU A 260 9.78 7.99 6.56
N PHE A 261 9.02 8.26 5.51
CA PHE A 261 7.68 7.68 5.35
C PHE A 261 7.73 6.15 5.34
N ALA A 262 8.64 5.55 4.56
CA ALA A 262 8.83 4.10 4.50
C ALA A 262 9.20 3.50 5.86
N VAL A 263 10.10 4.15 6.61
CA VAL A 263 10.45 3.71 7.98
C VAL A 263 9.24 3.80 8.90
N GLY A 264 8.47 4.89 8.83
CA GLY A 264 7.22 5.06 9.58
C GLY A 264 6.21 3.95 9.26
N GLU A 265 6.05 3.62 7.98
CA GLU A 265 5.20 2.52 7.49
C GLU A 265 5.65 1.17 8.05
N MET A 266 6.95 0.85 7.94
CA MET A 266 7.53 -0.40 8.43
C MET A 266 7.36 -0.58 9.95
N ILE A 267 7.31 0.51 10.69
CA ILE A 267 7.04 0.49 12.14
C ILE A 267 5.53 0.34 12.38
N ALA A 268 4.70 1.18 11.76
CA ALA A 268 3.29 1.28 12.09
C ALA A 268 2.46 0.09 11.58
N SER A 269 2.62 -0.27 10.31
CA SER A 269 1.73 -1.24 9.64
C SER A 269 1.75 -2.63 10.27
N PRO A 270 2.90 -3.27 10.55
CA PRO A 270 2.90 -4.58 11.19
C PRO A 270 2.34 -4.53 12.62
N ARG A 271 2.63 -3.48 13.37
CA ARG A 271 2.24 -3.36 14.77
C ARG A 271 0.74 -3.17 14.97
N ILE A 272 0.09 -2.40 14.10
CA ILE A 272 -1.36 -2.26 14.19
C ILE A 272 -2.08 -3.55 13.77
N GLN A 273 -1.56 -4.27 12.79
CA GLN A 273 -2.12 -5.57 12.37
C GLN A 273 -1.94 -6.62 13.48
N GLU A 274 -0.78 -6.68 14.09
CA GLU A 274 -0.51 -7.54 15.26
C GLU A 274 -1.48 -7.23 16.38
N TYR A 275 -1.66 -5.95 16.74
CA TYR A 275 -2.58 -5.54 17.79
C TYR A 275 -4.02 -5.97 17.50
N ILE A 276 -4.52 -5.72 16.29
CA ILE A 276 -5.88 -6.13 15.88
C ILE A 276 -6.04 -7.66 16.00
N THR A 277 -5.01 -8.41 15.61
CA THR A 277 -5.05 -9.88 15.71
C THR A 277 -5.08 -10.37 17.16
N ARG A 278 -4.36 -9.70 18.08
CA ARG A 278 -4.34 -10.04 19.51
C ARG A 278 -5.61 -9.65 20.26
N LEU A 279 -6.44 -8.76 19.71
CA LEU A 279 -7.74 -8.43 20.28
C LEU A 279 -8.77 -9.54 20.06
N ALA A 280 -8.52 -10.45 19.15
CA ALA A 280 -9.44 -11.51 18.78
C ALA A 280 -9.28 -12.75 19.67
N PRO A 281 -10.40 -13.45 20.01
CA PRO A 281 -10.33 -14.83 20.44
C PRO A 281 -9.56 -15.70 19.43
N LYS A 282 -8.78 -16.70 19.88
CA LYS A 282 -7.94 -17.53 19.00
C LYS A 282 -8.72 -18.14 17.84
N GLU A 283 -9.95 -18.59 18.11
CA GLU A 283 -10.85 -19.19 17.12
C GLU A 283 -11.34 -18.18 16.06
N LYS A 284 -11.39 -16.88 16.41
CA LYS A 284 -11.87 -15.80 15.55
C LYS A 284 -10.76 -14.91 14.98
N ALA A 285 -9.48 -15.22 15.23
CA ALA A 285 -8.35 -14.39 14.82
C ALA A 285 -8.35 -14.08 13.29
N GLY A 286 -8.68 -15.07 12.47
CA GLY A 286 -8.80 -14.88 11.02
C GLY A 286 -9.92 -13.92 10.62
N LEU A 287 -11.05 -13.93 11.34
CA LEU A 287 -12.17 -13.02 11.12
C LEU A 287 -11.76 -11.57 11.43
N TYR A 288 -11.15 -11.35 12.60
CA TYR A 288 -10.70 -10.01 13.03
C TYR A 288 -9.62 -9.47 12.10
N THR A 289 -8.66 -10.29 11.66
CA THR A 289 -7.68 -9.92 10.64
C THR A 289 -8.39 -9.55 9.32
N GLY A 290 -9.44 -10.29 8.95
CA GLY A 290 -10.26 -9.97 7.77
C GLY A 290 -10.99 -8.63 7.90
N THR A 291 -11.53 -8.29 9.09
CA THR A 291 -12.21 -7.00 9.30
C THR A 291 -11.24 -5.81 9.25
N ASN A 292 -9.94 -6.00 9.48
CA ASN A 292 -8.94 -4.95 9.27
C ASN A 292 -8.93 -4.41 7.83
N PHE A 293 -9.29 -5.23 6.84
CA PHE A 293 -9.44 -4.74 5.46
C PHE A 293 -10.53 -3.69 5.28
N LEU A 294 -11.51 -3.61 6.20
CA LEU A 294 -12.48 -2.51 6.22
C LEU A 294 -11.78 -1.19 6.57
N ALA A 295 -10.87 -1.20 7.56
CA ALA A 295 -10.05 -0.03 7.87
C ALA A 295 -9.17 0.38 6.69
N VAL A 296 -8.53 -0.59 6.00
CA VAL A 296 -7.77 -0.35 4.76
C VAL A 296 -8.65 0.28 3.69
N GLY A 297 -9.91 -0.18 3.55
CA GLY A 297 -10.89 0.35 2.61
C GLY A 297 -11.24 1.83 2.85
N VAL A 298 -11.24 2.29 4.10
CA VAL A 298 -11.39 3.72 4.44
C VAL A 298 -10.28 4.55 3.79
N GLY A 299 -9.08 4.00 3.64
CA GLY A 299 -7.97 4.66 2.96
C GLY A 299 -8.24 5.05 1.50
N ALA A 300 -9.17 4.37 0.81
CA ALA A 300 -9.57 4.70 -0.56
C ALA A 300 -10.12 6.14 -0.69
N PHE A 301 -10.69 6.70 0.39
CA PHE A 301 -11.14 8.09 0.41
C PHE A 301 -10.01 9.11 0.29
N SER A 302 -8.76 8.70 0.45
CA SER A 302 -7.59 9.59 0.31
C SER A 302 -7.54 10.31 -1.03
N GLY A 303 -7.87 9.63 -2.13
CA GLY A 303 -7.89 10.23 -3.47
C GLY A 303 -8.93 11.35 -3.59
N VAL A 304 -10.13 11.14 -3.02
CA VAL A 304 -11.21 12.14 -3.03
C VAL A 304 -10.87 13.36 -2.16
N LEU A 305 -10.16 13.13 -1.05
CA LEU A 305 -9.84 14.20 -0.10
C LEU A 305 -8.59 14.99 -0.52
N TYR A 306 -7.51 14.29 -0.85
CA TYR A 306 -6.20 14.93 -0.98
C TYR A 306 -5.80 15.27 -2.41
N THR A 307 -6.32 14.59 -3.44
CA THR A 307 -5.99 14.95 -4.82
C THR A 307 -6.52 16.31 -5.22
N PRO A 308 -7.79 16.68 -4.93
CA PRO A 308 -8.28 18.05 -5.19
C PRO A 308 -7.55 19.11 -4.35
N LEU A 309 -7.17 18.76 -3.12
CA LEU A 309 -6.44 19.67 -2.24
C LEU A 309 -5.03 19.95 -2.79
N TYR A 310 -4.34 18.93 -3.27
CA TYR A 310 -3.07 19.09 -3.96
C TYR A 310 -3.20 19.99 -5.19
N GLY A 311 -4.24 19.79 -6.02
CA GLY A 311 -4.49 20.64 -7.19
C GLY A 311 -4.63 22.12 -6.80
N ARG A 312 -5.45 22.42 -5.79
CA ARG A 312 -5.61 23.80 -5.28
C ARG A 312 -4.31 24.43 -4.80
N PHE A 313 -3.49 23.68 -4.08
CA PHE A 313 -2.19 24.17 -3.61
C PHE A 313 -1.19 24.35 -4.75
N ALA A 314 -1.20 23.45 -5.74
CA ALA A 314 -0.36 23.57 -6.92
C ALA A 314 -0.73 24.80 -7.77
N ASP A 315 -2.02 25.03 -7.99
CA ASP A 315 -2.53 26.20 -8.69
C ASP A 315 -2.18 27.52 -7.97
N ALA A 316 -2.09 27.47 -6.63
CA ALA A 316 -1.66 28.60 -5.80
C ALA A 316 -0.12 28.75 -5.72
N GLY A 317 0.67 27.92 -6.42
CA GLY A 317 2.13 27.96 -6.38
C GLY A 317 2.77 27.30 -5.16
N HIS A 318 2.00 26.57 -4.37
CA HIS A 318 2.45 25.93 -3.14
C HIS A 318 2.19 24.41 -3.10
N PRO A 319 2.63 23.63 -4.08
CA PRO A 319 2.30 22.19 -4.20
C PRO A 319 2.75 21.36 -2.98
N GLY A 320 3.81 21.77 -2.28
CA GLY A 320 4.33 21.11 -1.09
C GLY A 320 3.38 21.18 0.14
N TRP A 321 2.40 22.09 0.16
CA TRP A 321 1.52 22.28 1.32
C TRP A 321 0.62 21.08 1.62
N VAL A 322 0.29 20.28 0.61
CA VAL A 322 -0.49 19.06 0.83
C VAL A 322 0.21 18.09 1.80
N TRP A 323 1.53 18.06 1.77
CA TRP A 323 2.32 17.22 2.67
C TRP A 323 2.30 17.72 4.11
N TYR A 324 2.29 19.04 4.31
CA TYR A 324 2.11 19.62 5.66
C TYR A 324 0.72 19.34 6.23
N VAL A 325 -0.31 19.37 5.38
CA VAL A 325 -1.66 18.98 5.80
C VAL A 325 -1.72 17.50 6.18
N LEU A 326 -1.07 16.62 5.40
CA LEU A 326 -0.96 15.20 5.72
C LEU A 326 -0.17 14.94 7.02
N ALA A 327 0.91 15.69 7.25
CA ALA A 327 1.63 15.65 8.53
C ALA A 327 0.71 16.07 9.69
N GLY A 328 -0.02 17.16 9.53
CA GLY A 328 -1.01 17.61 10.51
C GLY A 328 -2.13 16.60 10.76
N HIS A 329 -2.58 15.89 9.71
CA HIS A 329 -3.54 14.79 9.84
C HIS A 329 -3.01 13.67 10.74
N LEU A 330 -1.76 13.21 10.52
CA LEU A 330 -1.15 12.18 11.36
C LEU A 330 -0.99 12.64 12.81
N VAL A 331 -0.58 13.87 13.04
CA VAL A 331 -0.45 14.44 14.40
C VAL A 331 -1.82 14.55 15.08
N ALA A 332 -2.82 15.08 14.38
CA ALA A 332 -4.20 15.13 14.90
C ALA A 332 -4.73 13.72 15.19
N GLY A 333 -4.44 12.78 14.30
CA GLY A 333 -4.78 11.36 14.47
C GLY A 333 -4.17 10.74 15.72
N LEU A 334 -2.93 11.05 16.03
CA LEU A 334 -2.27 10.60 17.29
C LEU A 334 -2.99 11.16 18.52
N LEU A 335 -3.41 12.41 18.48
CA LEU A 335 -4.16 13.02 19.59
C LEU A 335 -5.53 12.35 19.77
N VAL A 336 -6.23 12.10 18.66
CA VAL A 336 -7.51 11.38 18.67
C VAL A 336 -7.35 9.93 19.15
N LEU A 337 -6.30 9.24 18.74
CA LEU A 337 -5.99 7.89 19.22
C LEU A 337 -5.71 7.88 20.73
N ALA A 338 -4.94 8.83 21.23
CA ALA A 338 -4.66 8.96 22.66
C ALA A 338 -5.92 9.27 23.46
N LEU A 339 -6.80 10.14 22.95
CA LEU A 339 -8.10 10.43 23.55
C LEU A 339 -9.01 9.21 23.54
N TYR A 340 -9.07 8.50 22.42
CA TYR A 340 -9.84 7.27 22.32
C TYR A 340 -9.41 6.23 23.37
N GLN A 341 -8.11 6.02 23.53
CA GLN A 341 -7.59 5.09 24.54
C GLN A 341 -7.94 5.51 25.98
N ARG A 342 -7.97 6.82 26.25
CA ARG A 342 -8.40 7.33 27.58
C ARG A 342 -9.88 7.14 27.83
N LEU A 343 -10.73 7.31 26.82
CA LEU A 343 -12.20 7.25 26.96
C LEU A 343 -12.75 5.82 26.88
N ALA A 344 -12.26 5.05 25.90
CA ALA A 344 -12.72 3.67 25.67
C ALA A 344 -11.96 2.63 26.51
N GLY A 345 -10.87 3.03 27.17
CA GLY A 345 -9.91 2.12 27.79
C GLY A 345 -9.03 1.42 26.75
N THR A 346 -7.92 0.84 27.18
CA THR A 346 -7.17 -0.11 26.36
C THR A 346 -8.00 -1.39 26.23
N MET A 347 -8.31 -1.80 25.00
CA MET A 347 -8.91 -3.11 24.78
C MET A 347 -7.90 -4.15 25.27
N ALA A 348 -8.35 -5.05 26.15
CA ALA A 348 -7.50 -6.09 26.71
C ALA A 348 -7.06 -7.04 25.58
N GLU A 349 -5.75 -7.14 25.35
CA GLU A 349 -5.20 -8.22 24.55
C GLU A 349 -5.59 -9.54 25.23
N GLN A 350 -6.20 -10.44 24.48
CA GLN A 350 -6.49 -11.76 25.02
C GLN A 350 -5.16 -12.48 25.22
N ALA A 351 -4.81 -12.75 26.47
CA ALA A 351 -3.60 -13.45 26.83
C ALA A 351 -3.52 -14.80 26.10
N GLU A 352 -2.32 -15.14 25.63
CA GLU A 352 -1.99 -16.43 25.01
C GLU A 352 -2.31 -17.63 25.90
#